data_257c6c64d65f953b4a6373b4ae58c9ea
#
_entry.id   257c6c64d65f953b4a6373b4ae58c9ea
#
_cell.length_a   1.000
_cell.length_b   1.000
_cell.length_c   1.000
_cell.angle_alpha   90.00
_cell.angle_beta   90.00
_cell.angle_gamma   90.00
#
_symmetry.space_group_name_H-M   'P 1'
#
loop_
_entity.id
_entity.type
_entity.pdbx_description
1 polymer ?
#
loop_
_entity_poly.entity_id
_entity_poly.type
_entity_poly.pdbx_seq_one_letter_code
_entity_poly.pdbx_strand_id
1 'polypeptide(L)'
;MVGLGRIRFFEQFGYSPEMCERLMASTLTSPHWKEFDRGALSDEEVIDLFVQDAPELEKEIRACMENIHGVVYRLDTSIPWIKEIKESGRRVLYLSNYSMKVADENEDAMDFLPHMDGGLLSCDHKVIKPDPAFYQILIDRYGLEPDKCVFLDDLESNLETARDLGIHTILVRSHEQAAADLKALLEEE
;
A
#
# COMPACT_ATOMS: atom_id res chain seq x y z
N MET A 1 7.60 -2.09 1.09
CA MET A 1 8.36 -0.99 0.48
C MET A 1 8.16 0.33 1.24
N VAL A 2 6.97 0.63 1.68
CA VAL A 2 6.67 1.75 2.57
C VAL A 2 6.06 1.26 3.88
N GLY A 3 6.24 2.03 4.96
CA GLY A 3 5.54 1.86 6.22
C GLY A 3 4.49 2.95 6.41
N LEU A 4 3.43 2.66 7.17
CA LEU A 4 2.42 3.63 7.55
C LEU A 4 2.89 4.42 8.78
N GLY A 5 2.81 5.74 8.72
CA GLY A 5 3.16 6.66 9.81
C GLY A 5 2.24 6.57 11.04
N ARG A 6 1.06 5.97 10.89
CA ARG A 6 0.08 5.69 11.95
C ARG A 6 -0.04 6.86 12.95
N ILE A 7 0.13 6.60 14.25
CA ILE A 7 0.03 7.62 15.31
C ILE A 7 1.01 8.78 15.07
N ARG A 8 2.25 8.51 14.64
CA ARG A 8 3.28 9.53 14.39
C ARG A 8 2.82 10.59 13.37
N PHE A 9 2.01 10.20 12.40
CA PHE A 9 1.42 11.15 11.46
C PHE A 9 0.56 12.19 12.15
N PHE A 10 -0.24 11.81 13.15
CA PHE A 10 -1.12 12.74 13.87
C PHE A 10 -0.37 13.57 14.92
N GLU A 11 0.75 13.06 15.46
CA GLU A 11 1.58 13.80 16.43
C GLU A 11 2.15 15.09 15.85
N GLN A 12 2.42 15.16 14.53
CA GLN A 12 2.91 16.37 13.88
C GLN A 12 1.95 17.56 13.98
N PHE A 13 0.66 17.32 14.20
CA PHE A 13 -0.35 18.35 14.39
C PHE A 13 -0.46 18.83 15.84
N GLY A 14 0.35 18.28 16.76
CA GLY A 14 0.37 18.66 18.17
C GLY A 14 -0.78 18.09 18.98
N TYR A 15 -1.45 17.05 18.50
CA TYR A 15 -2.54 16.39 19.22
C TYR A 15 -2.03 15.50 20.36
N SER A 16 -2.89 15.33 21.40
CA SER A 16 -2.59 14.38 22.47
C SER A 16 -2.61 12.93 21.96
N PRO A 17 -1.91 12.00 22.63
CA PRO A 17 -1.93 10.59 22.24
C PRO A 17 -3.33 10.00 22.09
N GLU A 18 -4.25 10.32 23.01
CA GLU A 18 -5.65 9.91 22.95
C GLU A 18 -6.36 10.45 21.69
N MET A 19 -6.12 11.72 21.34
CA MET A 19 -6.69 12.31 20.13
C MET A 19 -6.09 11.66 18.88
N CYS A 20 -4.78 11.37 18.86
CA CYS A 20 -4.13 10.67 17.75
C CYS A 20 -4.74 9.28 17.52
N GLU A 21 -5.02 8.51 18.57
CA GLU A 21 -5.69 7.21 18.46
C GLU A 21 -7.11 7.33 17.89
N ARG A 22 -7.88 8.32 18.34
CA ARG A 22 -9.22 8.57 17.82
C ARG A 22 -9.18 8.95 16.34
N LEU A 23 -8.30 9.86 15.94
CA LEU A 23 -8.13 10.27 14.55
C LEU A 23 -7.68 9.11 13.67
N MET A 24 -6.73 8.29 14.14
CA MET A 24 -6.32 7.08 13.43
C MET A 24 -7.49 6.12 13.20
N ALA A 25 -8.31 5.89 14.22
CA ALA A 25 -9.49 5.03 14.11
C ALA A 25 -10.53 5.58 13.14
N SER A 26 -10.74 6.90 13.13
CA SER A 26 -11.74 7.57 12.29
C SER A 26 -11.26 7.79 10.84
N THR A 27 -9.97 7.62 10.54
CA THR A 27 -9.40 7.87 9.20
C THR A 27 -8.61 6.65 8.68
N LEU A 28 -7.33 6.52 9.05
CA LEU A 28 -6.38 5.53 8.47
C LEU A 28 -6.83 4.07 8.66
N THR A 29 -7.55 3.75 9.73
CA THR A 29 -8.08 2.41 9.99
C THR A 29 -9.60 2.31 9.79
N SER A 30 -10.25 3.39 9.34
CA SER A 30 -11.65 3.39 8.95
C SER A 30 -11.89 2.49 7.74
N PRO A 31 -13.04 1.80 7.65
CA PRO A 31 -13.43 1.07 6.44
C PRO A 31 -13.46 1.94 5.18
N HIS A 32 -13.69 3.24 5.33
CA HIS A 32 -13.74 4.20 4.22
C HIS A 32 -12.37 4.51 3.61
N TRP A 33 -11.26 4.21 4.29
CA TRP A 33 -9.91 4.35 3.72
C TRP A 33 -9.75 3.57 2.40
N LYS A 34 -10.45 2.46 2.26
CA LYS A 34 -10.47 1.66 1.02
C LYS A 34 -11.03 2.43 -0.18
N GLU A 35 -11.98 3.34 0.05
CA GLU A 35 -12.53 4.20 -1.02
C GLU A 35 -11.53 5.28 -1.41
N PHE A 36 -10.73 5.77 -0.45
CA PHE A 36 -9.60 6.65 -0.72
C PHE A 36 -8.58 5.96 -1.64
N ASP A 37 -8.17 4.73 -1.29
CA ASP A 37 -7.26 3.92 -2.11
C ASP A 37 -7.86 3.54 -3.47
N ARG A 38 -9.18 3.33 -3.54
CA ARG A 38 -9.87 3.02 -4.80
C ARG A 38 -9.87 4.21 -5.76
N GLY A 39 -9.98 5.43 -5.24
CA GLY A 39 -10.02 6.66 -6.01
C GLY A 39 -11.24 6.80 -6.92
N ALA A 40 -12.33 6.08 -6.63
CA ALA A 40 -13.61 6.21 -7.36
C ALA A 40 -14.43 7.42 -6.88
N LEU A 41 -14.26 7.82 -5.63
CA LEU A 41 -14.76 9.04 -5.03
C LEU A 41 -13.66 10.11 -5.05
N SER A 42 -14.04 11.37 -4.98
CA SER A 42 -13.12 12.47 -4.73
C SER A 42 -12.59 12.41 -3.30
N ASP A 43 -11.45 13.05 -3.05
CA ASP A 43 -10.87 13.12 -1.70
C ASP A 43 -11.86 13.73 -0.70
N GLU A 44 -12.58 14.79 -1.11
CA GLU A 44 -13.57 15.45 -0.27
C GLU A 44 -14.75 14.53 0.09
N GLU A 45 -15.26 13.74 -0.88
CA GLU A 45 -16.31 12.77 -0.62
C GLU A 45 -15.88 11.71 0.39
N VAL A 46 -14.63 11.25 0.33
CA VAL A 46 -14.11 10.28 1.31
C VAL A 46 -13.90 10.94 2.67
N ILE A 47 -13.38 12.18 2.71
CA ILE A 47 -13.25 12.93 3.96
C ILE A 47 -14.62 13.15 4.63
N ASP A 48 -15.66 13.43 3.85
CA ASP A 48 -17.02 13.54 4.35
C ASP A 48 -17.53 12.22 4.98
N LEU A 49 -17.16 11.07 4.44
CA LEU A 49 -17.47 9.78 5.05
C LEU A 49 -16.76 9.60 6.42
N PHE A 50 -15.49 10.02 6.54
CA PHE A 50 -14.81 10.02 7.84
C PHE A 50 -15.50 10.94 8.87
N VAL A 51 -15.92 12.13 8.43
CA VAL A 51 -16.64 13.09 9.26
C VAL A 51 -18.04 12.57 9.64
N GLN A 52 -18.71 11.89 8.72
CA GLN A 52 -20.02 11.29 9.02
C GLN A 52 -19.95 10.27 10.16
N ASP A 53 -18.87 9.47 10.20
CA ASP A 53 -18.66 8.45 11.25
C ASP A 53 -18.18 9.07 12.58
N ALA A 54 -17.54 10.24 12.54
CA ALA A 54 -17.00 10.92 13.72
C ALA A 54 -17.21 12.45 13.65
N PRO A 55 -18.47 12.94 13.68
CA PRO A 55 -18.78 14.37 13.45
C PRO A 55 -18.18 15.29 14.49
N GLU A 56 -17.92 14.81 15.70
CA GLU A 56 -17.25 15.58 16.75
C GLU A 56 -15.77 15.82 16.49
N LEU A 57 -15.17 15.14 15.52
CA LEU A 57 -13.77 15.29 15.09
C LEU A 57 -13.63 15.98 13.72
N GLU A 58 -14.70 16.55 13.16
CA GLU A 58 -14.71 17.12 11.81
C GLU A 58 -13.52 18.05 11.55
N LYS A 59 -13.29 19.00 12.46
CA LYS A 59 -12.22 19.99 12.33
C LYS A 59 -10.84 19.33 12.26
N GLU A 60 -10.58 18.38 13.13
CA GLU A 60 -9.32 17.68 13.24
C GLU A 60 -9.10 16.72 12.04
N ILE A 61 -10.17 16.01 11.63
CA ILE A 61 -10.13 15.13 10.44
C ILE A 61 -9.79 15.97 9.20
N ARG A 62 -10.51 17.05 8.94
CA ARG A 62 -10.25 17.91 7.78
C ARG A 62 -8.84 18.49 7.82
N ALA A 63 -8.38 18.97 8.96
CA ALA A 63 -7.02 19.51 9.12
C ALA A 63 -5.93 18.47 8.80
N CYS A 64 -6.09 17.22 9.25
CA CYS A 64 -5.14 16.15 8.96
C CYS A 64 -5.21 15.70 7.50
N MET A 65 -6.40 15.68 6.90
CA MET A 65 -6.60 15.22 5.52
C MET A 65 -6.29 16.31 4.48
N GLU A 66 -6.24 17.59 4.86
CA GLU A 66 -5.79 18.68 3.99
C GLU A 66 -4.31 18.52 3.60
N ASN A 67 -3.47 18.09 4.55
CA ASN A 67 -2.05 17.80 4.32
C ASN A 67 -1.71 16.42 4.88
N ILE A 68 -1.60 15.44 3.99
CA ILE A 68 -1.37 14.03 4.33
C ILE A 68 0.12 13.63 4.23
N HIS A 69 1.03 14.59 4.04
CA HIS A 69 2.46 14.33 4.03
C HIS A 69 2.93 13.68 5.35
N GLY A 70 3.74 12.64 5.25
CA GLY A 70 4.25 11.87 6.39
C GLY A 70 3.33 10.74 6.84
N VAL A 71 2.17 10.52 6.18
CA VAL A 71 1.31 9.36 6.46
C VAL A 71 1.98 8.05 6.08
N VAL A 72 2.88 8.08 5.12
CA VAL A 72 3.75 6.97 4.72
C VAL A 72 5.21 7.39 4.75
N TYR A 73 6.09 6.42 4.90
CA TYR A 73 7.54 6.61 4.81
C TYR A 73 8.18 5.42 4.09
N ARG A 74 9.24 5.67 3.35
CA ARG A 74 10.02 4.61 2.71
C ARG A 74 10.80 3.81 3.76
N LEU A 75 10.86 2.49 3.58
CA LEU A 75 11.77 1.64 4.35
C LEU A 75 13.16 1.69 3.72
N ASP A 76 14.22 1.86 4.53
CA ASP A 76 15.60 1.97 4.05
C ASP A 76 16.07 0.74 3.28
N THR A 77 15.48 -0.42 3.56
CA THR A 77 15.77 -1.69 2.86
C THR A 77 15.14 -1.80 1.48
N SER A 78 14.21 -0.92 1.10
CA SER A 78 13.41 -1.05 -0.14
C SER A 78 14.26 -1.02 -1.40
N ILE A 79 15.04 0.05 -1.60
CA ILE A 79 15.87 0.20 -2.80
C ILE A 79 17.00 -0.85 -2.88
N PRO A 80 17.76 -1.12 -1.80
CA PRO A 80 18.75 -2.18 -1.82
C PRO A 80 18.18 -3.55 -2.22
N TRP A 81 17.03 -3.92 -1.66
CA TRP A 81 16.40 -5.22 -1.93
C TRP A 81 15.86 -5.32 -3.36
N ILE A 82 15.25 -4.25 -3.89
CA ILE A 82 14.82 -4.20 -5.30
C ILE A 82 16.03 -4.46 -6.23
N LYS A 83 17.15 -3.79 -5.97
CA LYS A 83 18.38 -3.96 -6.77
C LYS A 83 18.91 -5.38 -6.71
N GLU A 84 19.00 -5.97 -5.52
CA GLU A 84 19.44 -7.35 -5.32
C GLU A 84 18.58 -8.34 -6.13
N ILE A 85 17.24 -8.21 -6.07
CA ILE A 85 16.34 -9.08 -6.84
C ILE A 85 16.56 -8.88 -8.35
N LYS A 86 16.70 -7.65 -8.82
CA LYS A 86 16.94 -7.35 -10.24
C LYS A 86 18.31 -7.86 -10.74
N GLU A 87 19.35 -7.79 -9.92
CA GLU A 87 20.68 -8.35 -10.23
C GLU A 87 20.64 -9.87 -10.40
N SER A 88 19.67 -10.55 -9.80
CA SER A 88 19.42 -11.98 -10.05
C SER A 88 18.65 -12.27 -11.36
N GLY A 89 18.41 -11.25 -12.19
CA GLY A 89 17.74 -11.36 -13.48
C GLY A 89 16.19 -11.37 -13.42
N ARG A 90 15.61 -11.07 -12.28
CA ARG A 90 14.17 -11.08 -12.07
C ARG A 90 13.58 -9.67 -12.22
N ARG A 91 12.31 -9.61 -12.67
CA ARG A 91 11.53 -8.36 -12.71
C ARG A 91 10.91 -8.09 -11.36
N VAL A 92 10.87 -6.82 -10.96
CA VAL A 92 10.21 -6.37 -9.73
C VAL A 92 9.10 -5.40 -10.07
N LEU A 93 7.86 -5.79 -9.79
CA LEU A 93 6.65 -5.01 -10.06
C LEU A 93 5.95 -4.65 -8.75
N TYR A 94 5.15 -3.57 -8.75
CA TYR A 94 4.28 -3.24 -7.63
C TYR A 94 2.81 -3.41 -7.99
N LEU A 95 2.01 -3.85 -7.01
CA LEU A 95 0.55 -3.86 -7.04
C LEU A 95 0.07 -3.33 -5.68
N SER A 96 -0.33 -2.07 -5.64
CA SER A 96 -0.57 -1.38 -4.36
C SER A 96 -1.95 -0.74 -4.31
N ASN A 97 -2.64 -0.95 -3.17
CA ASN A 97 -3.77 -0.12 -2.80
C ASN A 97 -3.21 1.21 -2.31
N TYR A 98 -3.45 2.29 -3.07
CA TYR A 98 -2.80 3.57 -2.82
C TYR A 98 -3.61 4.72 -3.42
N SER A 99 -3.90 5.75 -2.65
CA SER A 99 -4.60 6.93 -3.17
C SER A 99 -3.67 7.87 -3.93
N MET A 100 -4.21 8.60 -4.89
CA MET A 100 -3.44 9.59 -5.65
C MET A 100 -2.90 10.68 -4.72
N LYS A 101 -3.73 11.20 -3.82
CA LYS A 101 -3.33 12.22 -2.84
C LYS A 101 -2.16 11.77 -1.97
N VAL A 102 -2.17 10.50 -1.48
CA VAL A 102 -1.03 9.96 -0.71
C VAL A 102 0.22 9.88 -1.58
N ALA A 103 0.09 9.48 -2.85
CA ALA A 103 1.22 9.40 -3.77
C ALA A 103 1.83 10.79 -4.04
N ASP A 104 0.99 11.77 -4.37
CA ASP A 104 1.42 13.13 -4.73
C ASP A 104 2.05 13.89 -3.55
N GLU A 105 1.48 13.73 -2.34
CA GLU A 105 1.98 14.44 -1.17
C GLU A 105 3.12 13.71 -0.42
N ASN A 106 3.48 12.49 -0.84
CA ASN A 106 4.56 11.70 -0.24
C ASN A 106 5.52 11.15 -1.32
N GLU A 107 5.87 11.95 -2.32
CA GLU A 107 6.78 11.56 -3.41
C GLU A 107 8.13 11.04 -2.90
N ASP A 108 8.63 11.60 -1.80
CA ASP A 108 9.86 11.20 -1.14
C ASP A 108 9.81 9.76 -0.60
N ALA A 109 8.63 9.32 -0.14
CA ALA A 109 8.41 7.94 0.28
C ALA A 109 8.28 6.97 -0.91
N MET A 110 8.03 7.48 -2.11
CA MET A 110 7.83 6.71 -3.34
C MET A 110 9.08 6.68 -4.24
N ASP A 111 10.22 7.20 -3.80
CA ASP A 111 11.48 7.29 -4.56
C ASP A 111 12.07 5.91 -4.94
N PHE A 112 11.53 4.81 -4.42
CA PHE A 112 11.86 3.45 -4.83
C PHE A 112 11.20 3.02 -6.15
N LEU A 113 10.09 3.67 -6.56
CA LEU A 113 9.35 3.28 -7.78
C LEU A 113 10.21 3.29 -9.06
N PRO A 114 11.08 4.28 -9.30
CA PRO A 114 11.96 4.28 -10.48
C PRO A 114 12.94 3.09 -10.54
N HIS A 115 13.16 2.40 -9.42
CA HIS A 115 14.01 1.21 -9.37
C HIS A 115 13.27 -0.08 -9.75
N MET A 116 11.93 -0.05 -9.76
CA MET A 116 11.08 -1.18 -10.16
C MET A 116 10.89 -1.20 -11.69
N ASP A 117 10.42 -2.33 -12.22
CA ASP A 117 10.18 -2.51 -13.65
C ASP A 117 8.76 -2.09 -14.07
N GLY A 118 8.00 -1.51 -13.13
CA GLY A 118 6.64 -1.01 -13.31
C GLY A 118 5.68 -1.53 -12.24
N GLY A 119 4.39 -1.37 -12.48
CA GLY A 119 3.34 -1.83 -11.56
C GLY A 119 2.06 -1.04 -11.71
N LEU A 120 1.16 -1.17 -10.73
CA LEU A 120 -0.15 -0.54 -10.71
C LEU A 120 -0.45 0.06 -9.33
N LEU A 121 -0.99 1.28 -9.32
CA LEU A 121 -1.68 1.87 -8.18
C LEU A 121 -3.20 1.74 -8.38
N SER A 122 -3.91 1.39 -7.33
CA SER A 122 -5.35 1.13 -7.39
C SER A 122 -6.17 2.35 -7.81
N CYS A 123 -5.76 3.54 -7.39
CA CYS A 123 -6.44 4.79 -7.73
C CYS A 123 -6.49 5.07 -9.24
N ASP A 124 -5.53 4.58 -10.03
CA ASP A 124 -5.53 4.71 -11.49
C ASP A 124 -6.58 3.79 -12.16
N HIS A 125 -6.90 2.67 -11.50
CA HIS A 125 -7.74 1.60 -12.06
C HIS A 125 -9.14 1.52 -11.43
N LYS A 126 -9.39 2.25 -10.34
CA LYS A 126 -10.65 2.27 -9.59
C LYS A 126 -11.03 0.89 -9.02
N VAL A 127 -10.03 0.03 -8.83
CA VAL A 127 -10.15 -1.32 -8.27
C VAL A 127 -9.01 -1.55 -7.27
N ILE A 128 -9.31 -2.23 -6.16
CA ILE A 128 -8.37 -2.48 -5.06
C ILE A 128 -8.20 -3.97 -4.80
N LYS A 129 -7.03 -4.38 -4.27
CA LYS A 129 -6.90 -5.71 -3.66
C LYS A 129 -7.91 -5.84 -2.50
N PRO A 130 -8.52 -7.01 -2.29
CA PRO A 130 -8.27 -8.31 -2.92
C PRO A 130 -9.12 -8.61 -4.16
N ASP A 131 -9.69 -7.63 -4.87
CA ASP A 131 -10.46 -7.90 -6.10
C ASP A 131 -9.56 -8.56 -7.16
N PRO A 132 -9.89 -9.77 -7.67
CA PRO A 132 -9.07 -10.48 -8.65
C PRO A 132 -8.88 -9.68 -9.96
N ALA A 133 -9.80 -8.78 -10.29
CA ALA A 133 -9.68 -7.93 -11.48
C ALA A 133 -8.40 -7.07 -11.43
N PHE A 134 -7.98 -6.62 -10.23
CA PHE A 134 -6.78 -5.80 -10.10
C PHE A 134 -5.50 -6.59 -10.39
N TYR A 135 -5.44 -7.85 -9.96
CA TYR A 135 -4.33 -8.76 -10.30
C TYR A 135 -4.33 -9.10 -11.80
N GLN A 136 -5.52 -9.34 -12.38
CA GLN A 136 -5.63 -9.66 -13.80
C GLN A 136 -5.12 -8.51 -14.68
N ILE A 137 -5.40 -7.24 -14.31
CA ILE A 137 -4.87 -6.07 -15.03
C ILE A 137 -3.33 -6.09 -15.02
N LEU A 138 -2.69 -6.44 -13.89
CA LEU A 138 -1.22 -6.54 -13.80
C LEU A 138 -0.70 -7.68 -14.68
N ILE A 139 -1.32 -8.87 -14.58
CA ILE A 139 -0.96 -10.06 -15.35
C ILE A 139 -0.98 -9.73 -16.85
N ASP A 140 -2.09 -9.17 -17.34
CA ASP A 140 -2.27 -8.86 -18.75
C ASP A 140 -1.31 -7.77 -19.24
N ARG A 141 -1.14 -6.70 -18.43
CA ARG A 141 -0.28 -5.56 -18.81
C ARG A 141 1.17 -5.94 -18.98
N TYR A 142 1.69 -6.82 -18.12
CA TYR A 142 3.10 -7.20 -18.09
C TYR A 142 3.37 -8.58 -18.69
N GLY A 143 2.34 -9.26 -19.22
CA GLY A 143 2.44 -10.59 -19.81
C GLY A 143 2.99 -11.60 -18.82
N LEU A 144 2.45 -11.63 -17.60
CA LEU A 144 2.94 -12.49 -16.53
C LEU A 144 2.42 -13.92 -16.70
N GLU A 145 3.24 -14.88 -16.32
CA GLU A 145 2.86 -16.28 -16.11
C GLU A 145 2.68 -16.45 -14.58
N PRO A 146 1.45 -16.64 -14.09
CA PRO A 146 1.18 -16.63 -12.64
C PRO A 146 2.03 -17.62 -11.85
N ASP A 147 2.23 -18.83 -12.37
CA ASP A 147 3.04 -19.89 -11.76
C ASP A 147 4.56 -19.59 -11.70
N LYS A 148 5.00 -18.51 -12.37
CA LYS A 148 6.38 -18.00 -12.32
C LYS A 148 6.48 -16.68 -11.54
N CYS A 149 5.42 -16.31 -10.83
CA CYS A 149 5.35 -15.07 -10.05
C CYS A 149 5.29 -15.36 -8.57
N VAL A 150 5.89 -14.47 -7.79
CA VAL A 150 5.76 -14.46 -6.33
C VAL A 150 5.17 -13.13 -5.90
N PHE A 151 4.05 -13.16 -5.19
CA PHE A 151 3.40 -11.99 -4.63
C PHE A 151 3.66 -11.89 -3.13
N LEU A 152 4.18 -10.74 -2.70
CA LEU A 152 4.49 -10.44 -1.31
C LEU A 152 3.52 -9.38 -0.81
N ASP A 153 2.77 -9.69 0.25
CA ASP A 153 1.79 -8.77 0.85
C ASP A 153 1.67 -9.05 2.35
N ASP A 154 1.28 -8.07 3.15
CA ASP A 154 1.11 -8.18 4.59
C ASP A 154 -0.33 -8.60 4.99
N LEU A 155 -1.26 -8.63 4.04
CA LEU A 155 -2.65 -9.02 4.23
C LEU A 155 -2.94 -10.39 3.61
N GLU A 156 -3.32 -11.35 4.46
CA GLU A 156 -3.66 -12.71 4.02
C GLU A 156 -4.76 -12.74 2.96
N SER A 157 -5.79 -11.88 3.08
CA SER A 157 -6.87 -11.79 2.09
C SER A 157 -6.37 -11.43 0.68
N ASN A 158 -5.30 -10.63 0.57
CA ASN A 158 -4.68 -10.30 -0.72
C ASN A 158 -3.92 -11.50 -1.29
N LEU A 159 -3.28 -12.28 -0.41
CA LEU A 159 -2.53 -13.48 -0.80
C LEU A 159 -3.46 -14.62 -1.22
N GLU A 160 -4.62 -14.78 -0.58
CA GLU A 160 -5.64 -15.77 -0.98
C GLU A 160 -6.05 -15.57 -2.43
N THR A 161 -6.39 -14.35 -2.83
CA THR A 161 -6.73 -14.04 -4.23
C THR A 161 -5.57 -14.32 -5.19
N ALA A 162 -4.33 -13.99 -4.81
CA ALA A 162 -3.17 -14.29 -5.65
C ALA A 162 -2.96 -15.79 -5.84
N ARG A 163 -3.14 -16.61 -4.78
CA ARG A 163 -3.07 -18.09 -4.86
C ARG A 163 -4.15 -18.67 -5.76
N ASP A 164 -5.38 -18.15 -5.68
CA ASP A 164 -6.49 -18.58 -6.53
C ASP A 164 -6.20 -18.33 -8.02
N LEU A 165 -5.35 -17.34 -8.31
CA LEU A 165 -4.87 -17.03 -9.67
C LEU A 165 -3.60 -17.82 -10.05
N GLY A 166 -3.10 -18.70 -9.19
CA GLY A 166 -1.91 -19.53 -9.44
C GLY A 166 -0.57 -18.85 -9.14
N ILE A 167 -0.58 -17.70 -8.43
CA ILE A 167 0.63 -16.97 -8.07
C ILE A 167 1.18 -17.52 -6.74
N HIS A 168 2.48 -17.76 -6.64
CA HIS A 168 3.14 -18.07 -5.37
C HIS A 168 3.07 -16.86 -4.42
N THR A 169 2.95 -17.10 -3.11
CA THR A 169 2.72 -16.03 -2.15
C THR A 169 3.63 -16.10 -0.94
N ILE A 170 4.01 -14.94 -0.42
CA ILE A 170 4.73 -14.79 0.84
C ILE A 170 4.00 -13.78 1.71
N LEU A 171 3.57 -14.20 2.91
CA LEU A 171 3.01 -13.30 3.91
C LEU A 171 4.15 -12.51 4.57
N VAL A 172 4.16 -11.21 4.37
CA VAL A 172 5.20 -10.31 4.89
C VAL A 172 4.90 -9.95 6.34
N ARG A 173 5.81 -10.31 7.24
CA ARG A 173 5.79 -9.93 8.67
C ARG A 173 6.97 -9.04 9.04
N SER A 174 8.11 -9.23 8.39
CA SER A 174 9.28 -8.36 8.44
C SER A 174 10.05 -8.46 7.12
N HIS A 175 10.96 -7.50 6.89
CA HIS A 175 11.83 -7.55 5.71
C HIS A 175 12.73 -8.79 5.72
N GLU A 176 13.35 -9.10 6.87
CA GLU A 176 14.28 -10.20 7.03
C GLU A 176 13.61 -11.55 6.75
N GLN A 177 12.39 -11.75 7.27
CA GLN A 177 11.61 -12.95 7.02
C GLN A 177 11.24 -13.04 5.53
N ALA A 178 10.70 -11.96 4.94
CA ALA A 178 10.26 -11.97 3.54
C ALA A 178 11.42 -12.22 2.58
N ALA A 179 12.61 -11.65 2.85
CA ALA A 179 13.81 -11.89 2.06
C ALA A 179 14.31 -13.35 2.16
N ALA A 180 14.27 -13.93 3.36
CA ALA A 180 14.65 -15.33 3.57
C ALA A 180 13.69 -16.30 2.87
N ASP A 181 12.37 -16.08 3.00
CA ASP A 181 11.34 -16.92 2.39
C ASP A 181 11.40 -16.82 0.85
N LEU A 182 11.60 -15.61 0.31
CA LEU A 182 11.77 -15.42 -1.12
C LEU A 182 13.01 -16.16 -1.63
N LYS A 183 14.14 -16.05 -0.92
CA LYS A 183 15.35 -16.74 -1.30
C LYS A 183 15.17 -18.25 -1.31
N ALA A 184 14.56 -18.82 -0.28
CA ALA A 184 14.28 -20.25 -0.19
C ALA A 184 13.41 -20.73 -1.38
N LEU A 185 12.33 -20.00 -1.69
CA LEU A 185 11.45 -20.31 -2.80
C LEU A 185 12.19 -20.32 -4.15
N LEU A 186 13.12 -19.38 -4.36
CA LEU A 186 13.85 -19.24 -5.59
C LEU A 186 15.03 -20.23 -5.75
N GLU A 187 15.43 -20.90 -4.67
CA GLU A 187 16.45 -21.97 -4.68
C GLU A 187 15.83 -23.37 -4.96
N GLU A 188 14.50 -23.50 -4.83
CA GLU A 188 13.76 -24.73 -5.11
C GLU A 188 13.38 -24.92 -6.60
N GLU A 189 13.50 -23.85 -7.42
CA GLU A 189 13.27 -23.86 -8.88
C GLU A 189 14.55 -24.27 -9.65
#